data_50bcd8c36700a4630f4b55a7442de953
#
_entry.id   50bcd8c36700a4630f4b55a7442de953
#
_cell.length_a   1.000
_cell.length_b   1.000
_cell.length_c   1.000
_cell.angle_alpha   90.00
_cell.angle_beta   90.00
_cell.angle_gamma   90.00
#
_symmetry.space_group_name_H-M   'P 1'
#
loop_
_entity.id
_entity.type
_entity.pdbx_description
1 polymer ?
#
loop_
_entity_poly.entity_id
_entity_poly.type
_entity_poly.pdbx_seq_one_letter_code
_entity_poly.pdbx_strand_id
1 'polypeptide(L)'
;MNRRLLTSLCLVLAALAVTGCDPNLAQTVEETDAAVYTIIDNAWDDSYGSRDNYIIDSNDPTPESATLAMVLVDRLTLADAVALATSQNRDYATEKETLYLTALEQTDIRHLYEPMPFAGGEGGYYKDGRDEGAGAYAGAGFEQLLATGARISTDISLGWVDILSGDIRSGFSTIATAAITQPLLRGAGRKVALENLTQAQQNTLYQIRSFNRFRKEFVTAIMTDYYRLLQLNDERINARDYYFALAEMQKKLKKRTVAGKLPRYELEQAEQDQMNAMSDYVRAQKDYDDALDAFKLRLAIVPSRPIELDMNELTALRESVGADIALSPQQAVEIALEQRLDLANVSDGILDAERKVDVAADAIRAELNLIGIANPQNPSGRASVPSRSLSNGTDLELTRDRYAAALQLDLPIDRLFEKNEYRRSLITLMQQQRAYQQASDTVVLEVQTSHRRMTEAHQRYQIEQKSTQLAEKRTASTLLLLQYGRANTRDTLDAREDYLDAKNAETEALVDYAIATLEFFRDTEIMKIKPDGLWEKSAPFALE
;
A
#
# COMPACT_ATOMS: atom_id res chain seq x y z
N MET A 1 23.79 -13.37 -59.44
CA MET A 1 24.35 -13.24 -58.10
C MET A 1 23.76 -14.35 -57.22
N ASN A 2 24.59 -15.11 -56.55
CA ASN A 2 24.32 -16.46 -56.05
C ASN A 2 23.15 -16.59 -55.07
N ARG A 3 22.22 -17.55 -55.30
CA ARG A 3 21.20 -18.00 -54.31
C ARG A 3 21.79 -18.22 -52.89
N ARG A 4 23.09 -18.56 -52.83
CA ARG A 4 23.83 -18.74 -51.57
C ARG A 4 24.07 -17.43 -50.78
N LEU A 5 24.16 -16.27 -51.45
CA LEU A 5 24.30 -14.97 -50.80
C LEU A 5 22.97 -14.49 -50.17
N LEU A 6 21.84 -14.79 -50.81
CA LEU A 6 20.51 -14.45 -50.30
C LEU A 6 20.15 -15.27 -49.06
N THR A 7 20.39 -16.57 -49.09
CA THR A 7 20.17 -17.43 -47.91
C THR A 7 21.12 -17.06 -46.77
N SER A 8 22.35 -16.62 -47.07
CA SER A 8 23.27 -16.13 -46.03
C SER A 8 22.82 -14.79 -45.43
N LEU A 9 22.26 -13.87 -46.23
CA LEU A 9 21.78 -12.56 -45.72
C LEU A 9 20.51 -12.72 -44.88
N CYS A 10 19.57 -13.58 -45.31
CA CYS A 10 18.39 -13.91 -44.51
C CYS A 10 18.75 -14.67 -43.22
N LEU A 11 19.74 -15.56 -43.28
CA LEU A 11 20.24 -16.25 -42.09
C LEU A 11 20.99 -15.31 -41.12
N VAL A 12 21.75 -14.34 -41.64
CA VAL A 12 22.43 -13.33 -40.81
C VAL A 12 21.43 -12.36 -40.20
N LEU A 13 20.40 -11.91 -40.92
CA LEU A 13 19.32 -11.09 -40.37
C LEU A 13 18.47 -11.86 -39.36
N ALA A 14 18.17 -13.12 -39.61
CA ALA A 14 17.48 -13.98 -38.65
C ALA A 14 18.37 -14.29 -37.43
N ALA A 15 19.66 -14.48 -37.60
CA ALA A 15 20.61 -14.68 -36.49
C ALA A 15 20.82 -13.41 -35.67
N LEU A 16 20.88 -12.23 -36.28
CA LEU A 16 20.92 -10.93 -35.58
C LEU A 16 19.62 -10.64 -34.83
N ALA A 17 18.47 -11.05 -35.35
CA ALA A 17 17.19 -10.94 -34.66
C ALA A 17 17.07 -11.89 -33.46
N VAL A 18 17.70 -13.08 -33.53
CA VAL A 18 17.64 -14.08 -32.44
C VAL A 18 18.71 -13.84 -31.38
N THR A 19 19.88 -13.29 -31.71
CA THR A 19 20.97 -13.05 -30.74
C THR A 19 20.92 -11.67 -30.08
N GLY A 20 20.07 -10.75 -30.56
CA GLY A 20 19.97 -9.37 -30.04
C GLY A 20 18.86 -9.10 -29.04
N CYS A 21 18.02 -10.10 -28.71
CA CYS A 21 16.83 -9.90 -27.89
C CYS A 21 16.64 -10.96 -26.80
N ASP A 22 17.71 -11.39 -26.14
CA ASP A 22 17.53 -12.05 -24.86
C ASP A 22 17.75 -10.99 -23.77
N PRO A 23 16.67 -10.33 -23.29
CA PRO A 23 16.82 -9.33 -22.23
C PRO A 23 17.36 -10.04 -20.99
N ASN A 24 18.43 -9.51 -20.41
CA ASN A 24 18.86 -9.94 -19.10
C ASN A 24 17.75 -9.55 -18.10
N LEU A 25 16.83 -10.46 -17.83
CA LEU A 25 15.64 -10.19 -17.01
C LEU A 25 16.00 -9.59 -15.64
N ALA A 26 17.11 -10.02 -15.05
CA ALA A 26 17.56 -9.46 -13.77
C ALA A 26 17.96 -7.97 -13.89
N GLN A 27 18.66 -7.61 -14.96
CA GLN A 27 19.02 -6.21 -15.23
C GLN A 27 17.77 -5.36 -15.55
N THR A 28 16.80 -5.94 -16.27
CA THR A 28 15.54 -5.25 -16.57
C THR A 28 14.76 -4.94 -15.29
N VAL A 29 14.72 -5.87 -14.33
CA VAL A 29 14.09 -5.63 -13.01
C VAL A 29 14.81 -4.50 -12.26
N GLU A 30 16.16 -4.54 -12.19
CA GLU A 30 16.94 -3.52 -11.48
C GLU A 30 16.77 -2.11 -12.07
N GLU A 31 16.75 -1.99 -13.42
CA GLU A 31 16.51 -0.72 -14.10
C GLU A 31 15.09 -0.19 -13.85
N THR A 32 14.09 -1.09 -13.84
CA THR A 32 12.70 -0.73 -13.56
C THR A 32 12.53 -0.29 -12.11
N ASP A 33 13.12 -1.02 -11.15
CA ASP A 33 13.10 -0.69 -9.73
C ASP A 33 13.71 0.69 -9.48
N ALA A 34 14.87 0.98 -10.08
CA ALA A 34 15.52 2.28 -9.94
C ALA A 34 14.64 3.43 -10.45
N ALA A 35 13.93 3.23 -11.57
CA ALA A 35 13.02 4.23 -12.13
C ALA A 35 11.80 4.46 -11.23
N VAL A 36 11.19 3.38 -10.74
CA VAL A 36 9.99 3.42 -9.86
C VAL A 36 10.32 4.07 -8.52
N TYR A 37 11.40 3.65 -7.84
CA TYR A 37 11.78 4.25 -6.56
C TYR A 37 12.19 5.71 -6.68
N THR A 38 12.82 6.11 -7.81
CA THR A 38 13.08 7.54 -8.08
C THR A 38 11.77 8.36 -8.14
N ILE A 39 10.70 7.81 -8.71
CA ILE A 39 9.40 8.47 -8.76
C ILE A 39 8.80 8.60 -7.36
N ILE A 40 8.80 7.53 -6.59
CA ILE A 40 8.28 7.52 -5.21
C ILE A 40 9.05 8.52 -4.36
N ASP A 41 10.39 8.49 -4.39
CA ASP A 41 11.24 9.38 -3.60
C ASP A 41 11.04 10.86 -3.93
N ASN A 42 10.85 11.18 -5.20
CA ASN A 42 10.60 12.56 -5.64
C ASN A 42 9.20 13.07 -5.24
N ALA A 43 8.21 12.17 -5.12
CA ALA A 43 6.85 12.51 -4.74
C ALA A 43 6.63 12.47 -3.22
N TRP A 44 7.55 11.85 -2.46
CA TRP A 44 7.43 11.70 -1.02
C TRP A 44 7.85 12.97 -0.28
N ASP A 45 6.92 13.53 0.48
CA ASP A 45 7.20 14.64 1.39
C ASP A 45 7.46 14.08 2.81
N ASP A 46 8.49 14.58 3.48
CA ASP A 46 8.87 14.15 4.83
C ASP A 46 7.76 14.41 5.87
N SER A 47 6.82 15.32 5.58
CA SER A 47 5.63 15.55 6.41
C SER A 47 4.67 14.36 6.44
N TYR A 48 4.68 13.48 5.42
CA TYR A 48 3.82 12.29 5.38
C TYR A 48 4.29 11.19 6.32
N GLY A 49 5.58 11.14 6.61
CA GLY A 49 6.22 10.17 7.49
C GLY A 49 7.60 9.74 6.99
N SER A 50 8.31 8.94 7.78
CA SER A 50 9.63 8.43 7.42
C SER A 50 9.59 7.56 6.15
N ARG A 51 10.65 7.67 5.33
CA ARG A 51 10.81 6.90 4.06
C ARG A 51 11.32 5.48 4.26
N ASP A 52 11.11 4.92 5.44
CA ASP A 52 11.63 3.60 5.76
C ASP A 52 10.62 2.50 5.44
N ASN A 53 11.13 1.32 5.09
CA ASN A 53 10.37 0.09 4.96
C ASN A 53 9.23 0.12 3.91
N TYR A 54 9.44 0.82 2.78
CA TYR A 54 8.51 0.86 1.63
C TYR A 54 9.03 0.08 0.42
N ILE A 55 10.30 -0.33 0.43
CA ILE A 55 10.95 -1.07 -0.65
C ILE A 55 10.43 -2.52 -0.66
N ILE A 56 10.16 -3.04 -1.85
CA ILE A 56 9.85 -4.45 -2.06
C ILE A 56 11.19 -5.19 -2.08
N ASP A 57 11.38 -6.13 -1.15
CA ASP A 57 12.54 -7.00 -1.17
C ASP A 57 12.39 -8.00 -2.33
N SER A 58 13.26 -7.88 -3.33
CA SER A 58 13.35 -8.84 -4.44
C SER A 58 13.85 -10.23 -3.97
N ASN A 59 14.48 -10.28 -2.82
CA ASN A 59 14.79 -11.49 -2.10
C ASN A 59 13.68 -11.74 -1.09
N ASP A 60 12.55 -12.28 -1.57
CA ASP A 60 11.49 -12.78 -0.72
C ASP A 60 12.13 -13.66 0.37
N PRO A 61 12.15 -13.22 1.64
CA PRO A 61 12.68 -14.06 2.68
C PRO A 61 11.81 -15.30 2.71
N THR A 62 12.35 -16.41 2.21
CA THR A 62 11.66 -17.68 2.41
C THR A 62 11.28 -17.76 3.89
N PRO A 63 10.12 -18.32 4.24
CA PRO A 63 9.70 -18.45 5.65
C PRO A 63 10.78 -19.03 6.56
N GLU A 64 11.77 -19.70 5.99
CA GLU A 64 12.95 -20.25 6.67
C GLU A 64 13.99 -19.19 7.09
N SER A 65 14.25 -18.16 6.27
CA SER A 65 15.23 -17.12 6.61
C SER A 65 14.72 -16.17 7.71
N ALA A 66 13.43 -15.86 7.65
CA ALA A 66 12.73 -15.13 8.70
C ALA A 66 12.69 -15.90 10.02
N THR A 67 12.54 -17.23 9.96
CA THR A 67 12.58 -18.12 11.10
C THR A 67 13.97 -18.16 11.76
N LEU A 68 15.05 -18.03 10.99
CA LEU A 68 16.42 -18.00 11.49
C LEU A 68 16.76 -16.71 12.26
N ALA A 69 16.28 -15.55 11.82
CA ALA A 69 16.47 -14.29 12.54
C ALA A 69 15.75 -14.26 13.90
N MET A 70 14.63 -14.98 14.03
CA MET A 70 13.86 -15.11 15.27
C MET A 70 14.38 -16.15 16.26
N VAL A 71 15.32 -16.98 15.87
CA VAL A 71 15.87 -18.04 16.77
C VAL A 71 16.50 -17.47 18.05
N LEU A 72 16.74 -16.16 18.12
CA LEU A 72 17.46 -15.49 19.20
C LEU A 72 16.57 -14.74 20.21
N VAL A 73 15.24 -14.69 20.03
CA VAL A 73 14.37 -13.94 20.96
C VAL A 73 13.65 -14.88 21.90
N ASP A 74 14.19 -15.05 23.11
CA ASP A 74 13.53 -15.84 24.17
C ASP A 74 12.23 -15.18 24.65
N ARG A 75 12.11 -13.84 24.51
CA ARG A 75 10.93 -13.06 24.90
C ARG A 75 10.61 -12.01 23.83
N LEU A 76 9.38 -12.03 23.36
CA LEU A 76 8.88 -11.07 22.37
C LEU A 76 8.51 -9.77 23.06
N THR A 77 9.25 -8.70 22.77
CA THR A 77 8.89 -7.33 23.19
C THR A 77 7.91 -6.70 22.20
N LEU A 78 7.26 -5.59 22.59
CA LEU A 78 6.40 -4.82 21.69
C LEU A 78 7.18 -4.33 20.45
N ALA A 79 8.43 -3.89 20.66
CA ALA A 79 9.32 -3.44 19.60
C ALA A 79 9.60 -4.55 18.57
N ASP A 80 9.96 -5.73 19.06
CA ASP A 80 10.23 -6.88 18.20
C ASP A 80 8.97 -7.33 17.43
N ALA A 81 7.80 -7.28 18.07
CA ALA A 81 6.53 -7.62 17.44
C ALA A 81 6.19 -6.67 16.28
N VAL A 82 6.37 -5.35 16.47
CA VAL A 82 6.13 -4.35 15.41
C VAL A 82 7.16 -4.49 14.29
N ALA A 83 8.45 -4.61 14.60
CA ALA A 83 9.50 -4.78 13.59
C ALA A 83 9.28 -6.03 12.75
N LEU A 84 8.89 -7.13 13.39
CA LEU A 84 8.59 -8.38 12.70
C LEU A 84 7.35 -8.28 11.83
N ALA A 85 6.27 -7.70 12.35
CA ALA A 85 5.04 -7.51 11.59
C ALA A 85 5.27 -6.64 10.34
N THR A 86 5.99 -5.52 10.47
CA THR A 86 6.28 -4.63 9.34
C THR A 86 7.22 -5.25 8.30
N SER A 87 8.04 -6.23 8.68
CA SER A 87 8.95 -6.91 7.75
C SER A 87 8.33 -8.13 7.07
N GLN A 88 7.40 -8.84 7.71
CA GLN A 88 6.96 -10.17 7.26
C GLN A 88 5.46 -10.33 7.05
N ASN A 89 4.64 -9.40 7.52
CA ASN A 89 3.20 -9.50 7.35
C ASN A 89 2.82 -9.35 5.88
N ARG A 90 1.93 -10.25 5.42
CA ARG A 90 1.50 -10.31 4.01
C ARG A 90 0.67 -9.10 3.59
N ASP A 91 -0.17 -8.58 4.47
CA ASP A 91 -0.99 -7.39 4.18
C ASP A 91 -0.09 -6.16 4.02
N TYR A 92 0.96 -6.05 4.86
CA TYR A 92 1.94 -4.99 4.75
C TYR A 92 2.76 -5.09 3.45
N ALA A 93 3.15 -6.31 3.05
CA ALA A 93 3.82 -6.55 1.78
C ALA A 93 2.92 -6.16 0.59
N THR A 94 1.63 -6.54 0.61
CA THR A 94 0.66 -6.17 -0.43
C THR A 94 0.50 -4.66 -0.57
N GLU A 95 0.52 -3.90 0.53
CA GLU A 95 0.44 -2.43 0.45
C GLU A 95 1.71 -1.80 -0.14
N LYS A 96 2.90 -2.35 0.15
CA LYS A 96 4.14 -1.94 -0.54
C LYS A 96 4.07 -2.22 -2.05
N GLU A 97 3.59 -3.41 -2.41
CA GLU A 97 3.40 -3.81 -3.81
C GLU A 97 2.41 -2.89 -4.52
N THR A 98 1.32 -2.51 -3.86
CA THR A 98 0.32 -1.57 -4.40
C THR A 98 0.93 -0.20 -4.65
N LEU A 99 1.77 0.31 -3.74
CA LEU A 99 2.51 1.56 -3.94
C LEU A 99 3.45 1.46 -5.13
N TYR A 100 4.21 0.37 -5.22
CA TYR A 100 5.14 0.12 -6.33
C TYR A 100 4.39 0.05 -7.66
N LEU A 101 3.31 -0.73 -7.76
CA LEU A 101 2.52 -0.89 -8.99
C LEU A 101 1.90 0.44 -9.45
N THR A 102 1.45 1.28 -8.53
CA THR A 102 0.92 2.61 -8.88
C THR A 102 2.01 3.51 -9.45
N ALA A 103 3.22 3.47 -8.90
CA ALA A 103 4.35 4.22 -9.43
C ALA A 103 4.86 3.63 -10.77
N LEU A 104 4.76 2.31 -10.95
CA LEU A 104 5.06 1.63 -12.21
C LEU A 104 4.11 2.08 -13.32
N GLU A 105 2.80 2.20 -13.05
CA GLU A 105 1.82 2.75 -14.00
C GLU A 105 2.19 4.19 -14.40
N GLN A 106 2.72 4.99 -13.47
CA GLN A 106 3.21 6.33 -13.81
C GLN A 106 4.40 6.29 -14.77
N THR A 107 5.30 5.29 -14.69
CA THR A 107 6.39 5.14 -15.68
C THR A 107 5.86 4.86 -17.07
N ASP A 108 4.84 4.00 -17.19
CA ASP A 108 4.20 3.69 -18.47
C ASP A 108 3.57 4.94 -19.11
N ILE A 109 2.82 5.70 -18.32
CA ILE A 109 2.20 6.94 -18.81
C ILE A 109 3.26 7.99 -19.18
N ARG A 110 4.35 8.11 -18.40
CA ARG A 110 5.46 9.03 -18.69
C ARG A 110 6.15 8.66 -19.99
N HIS A 111 6.34 7.36 -20.25
CA HIS A 111 7.00 6.87 -21.46
C HIS A 111 6.27 7.29 -22.75
N LEU A 112 4.93 7.53 -22.72
CA LEU A 112 4.18 8.06 -23.87
C LEU A 112 4.65 9.44 -24.32
N TYR A 113 5.31 10.21 -23.44
CA TYR A 113 5.84 11.55 -23.72
C TYR A 113 7.34 11.55 -24.04
N GLU A 114 7.99 10.40 -23.96
CA GLU A 114 9.38 10.20 -24.36
C GLU A 114 9.46 9.71 -25.81
N PRO A 115 10.62 9.87 -26.49
CA PRO A 115 10.78 9.28 -27.81
C PRO A 115 10.71 7.76 -27.72
N MET A 116 9.72 7.16 -28.38
CA MET A 116 9.55 5.70 -28.44
C MET A 116 10.17 5.17 -29.74
N PRO A 117 11.40 4.65 -29.72
CA PRO A 117 12.02 4.09 -30.90
C PRO A 117 11.36 2.76 -31.27
N PHE A 118 11.21 2.55 -32.55
CA PHE A 118 10.76 1.27 -33.09
C PHE A 118 11.65 0.82 -34.25
N ALA A 119 11.81 -0.46 -34.42
CA ALA A 119 12.45 -1.06 -35.57
C ALA A 119 11.72 -2.35 -35.94
N GLY A 120 11.57 -2.59 -37.22
CA GLY A 120 10.91 -3.78 -37.71
C GLY A 120 11.39 -4.15 -39.10
N GLY A 121 11.16 -5.40 -39.47
CA GLY A 121 11.48 -5.89 -40.82
C GLY A 121 10.52 -6.99 -41.24
N GLU A 122 10.19 -6.99 -42.51
CA GLU A 122 9.32 -7.98 -43.15
C GLU A 122 10.00 -8.50 -44.42
N GLY A 123 9.88 -9.77 -44.65
CA GLY A 123 10.38 -10.39 -45.90
C GLY A 123 9.39 -11.43 -46.40
N GLY A 124 9.12 -11.39 -47.68
CA GLY A 124 8.15 -12.29 -48.27
C GLY A 124 8.48 -12.71 -49.71
N TYR A 125 7.89 -13.81 -50.10
CA TYR A 125 7.85 -14.29 -51.48
C TYR A 125 6.39 -14.29 -51.91
N TYR A 126 6.14 -13.79 -53.11
CA TYR A 126 4.80 -13.82 -53.70
C TYR A 126 4.80 -14.51 -55.05
N LYS A 127 3.71 -15.18 -55.36
CA LYS A 127 3.47 -15.76 -56.67
C LYS A 127 2.00 -15.55 -57.04
N ASP A 128 1.79 -14.79 -58.10
CA ASP A 128 0.45 -14.52 -58.65
C ASP A 128 0.44 -14.86 -60.15
N GLY A 129 -0.16 -15.99 -60.48
CA GLY A 129 -0.22 -16.48 -61.84
C GLY A 129 1.16 -16.74 -62.45
N ARG A 130 1.62 -15.85 -63.36
CA ARG A 130 2.93 -15.93 -63.99
C ARG A 130 3.99 -15.06 -63.33
N ASP A 131 3.59 -14.21 -62.42
CA ASP A 131 4.47 -13.26 -61.76
C ASP A 131 4.96 -13.82 -60.41
N GLU A 132 6.25 -13.89 -60.27
CA GLU A 132 6.93 -14.32 -59.05
C GLU A 132 7.88 -13.24 -58.60
N GLY A 133 7.90 -12.97 -57.28
CA GLY A 133 8.83 -12.00 -56.72
C GLY A 133 9.16 -12.28 -55.26
N ALA A 134 10.28 -11.76 -54.84
CA ALA A 134 10.66 -11.72 -53.44
C ALA A 134 10.92 -10.27 -53.03
N GLY A 135 10.55 -9.92 -51.84
CA GLY A 135 10.79 -8.59 -51.28
C GLY A 135 11.16 -8.65 -49.81
N ALA A 136 11.92 -7.69 -49.39
CA ALA A 136 12.22 -7.48 -48.00
C ALA A 136 12.11 -5.97 -47.68
N TYR A 137 11.59 -5.69 -46.53
CA TYR A 137 11.44 -4.36 -45.97
C TYR A 137 12.06 -4.31 -44.58
N ALA A 138 12.80 -3.27 -44.28
CA ALA A 138 13.28 -2.98 -42.94
C ALA A 138 13.08 -1.48 -42.66
N GLY A 139 12.54 -1.16 -41.51
CA GLY A 139 12.28 0.22 -41.09
C GLY A 139 12.64 0.45 -39.65
N ALA A 140 13.04 1.66 -39.36
CA ALA A 140 13.25 2.13 -37.99
C ALA A 140 12.82 3.59 -37.85
N GLY A 141 12.33 3.96 -36.73
CA GLY A 141 11.86 5.31 -36.44
C GLY A 141 11.61 5.57 -34.97
N PHE A 142 10.98 6.67 -34.68
CA PHE A 142 10.45 6.95 -33.35
C PHE A 142 9.13 7.71 -33.44
N GLU A 143 8.31 7.53 -32.40
CA GLU A 143 7.11 8.30 -32.17
C GLU A 143 7.21 9.01 -30.82
N GLN A 144 6.68 10.23 -30.71
CA GLN A 144 6.66 11.01 -29.47
C GLN A 144 5.42 11.90 -29.40
N LEU A 145 4.77 11.90 -28.23
CA LEU A 145 3.75 12.87 -27.87
C LEU A 145 4.40 14.02 -27.09
N LEU A 146 4.25 15.24 -27.59
CA LEU A 146 4.79 16.43 -26.93
C LEU A 146 3.79 17.01 -25.91
N ALA A 147 4.31 17.74 -24.94
CA ALA A 147 3.53 18.44 -23.92
C ALA A 147 2.53 19.47 -24.47
N THR A 148 2.67 19.89 -25.74
CA THR A 148 1.72 20.78 -26.44
C THR A 148 0.54 20.04 -27.06
N GLY A 149 0.56 18.69 -27.02
CA GLY A 149 -0.35 17.82 -27.73
C GLY A 149 0.11 17.44 -29.15
N ALA A 150 1.23 17.98 -29.61
CA ALA A 150 1.77 17.60 -30.91
C ALA A 150 2.29 16.15 -30.89
N ARG A 151 2.06 15.43 -31.97
CA ARG A 151 2.66 14.12 -32.24
C ARG A 151 3.73 14.25 -33.31
N ILE A 152 4.91 13.77 -33.02
CA ILE A 152 6.02 13.64 -33.95
C ILE A 152 6.17 12.18 -34.27
N SER A 153 6.26 11.83 -35.55
CA SER A 153 6.63 10.51 -36.02
C SER A 153 7.70 10.60 -37.08
N THR A 154 8.70 9.74 -37.00
CA THR A 154 9.74 9.60 -38.01
C THR A 154 9.87 8.14 -38.39
N ASP A 155 10.09 7.88 -39.65
CA ASP A 155 10.34 6.55 -40.19
C ASP A 155 11.40 6.62 -41.28
N ILE A 156 12.37 5.73 -41.23
CA ILE A 156 13.32 5.49 -42.29
C ILE A 156 13.18 4.03 -42.68
N SER A 157 12.77 3.77 -43.92
CA SER A 157 12.53 2.44 -44.42
C SER A 157 13.39 2.11 -45.64
N LEU A 158 13.88 0.89 -45.66
CA LEU A 158 14.65 0.29 -46.74
C LEU A 158 13.83 -0.86 -47.33
N GLY A 159 13.46 -0.74 -48.59
CA GLY A 159 12.75 -1.77 -49.33
C GLY A 159 13.67 -2.42 -50.39
N TRP A 160 13.64 -3.71 -50.50
CA TRP A 160 14.24 -4.46 -51.60
C TRP A 160 13.19 -5.34 -52.26
N VAL A 161 13.14 -5.31 -53.55
CA VAL A 161 12.25 -6.15 -54.38
C VAL A 161 13.04 -6.81 -55.46
N ASP A 162 12.83 -8.10 -55.65
CA ASP A 162 13.38 -8.89 -56.77
C ASP A 162 12.25 -9.60 -57.51
N ILE A 163 12.00 -9.19 -58.75
CA ILE A 163 10.96 -9.77 -59.60
C ILE A 163 11.60 -10.94 -60.33
N LEU A 164 11.15 -12.15 -60.06
CA LEU A 164 11.73 -13.42 -60.57
C LEU A 164 11.08 -13.90 -61.85
N SER A 165 9.93 -13.36 -62.26
CA SER A 165 9.21 -13.69 -63.49
C SER A 165 9.56 -12.72 -64.61
N GLY A 166 9.97 -13.24 -65.76
CA GLY A 166 10.36 -12.42 -66.91
C GLY A 166 11.83 -11.95 -66.89
N ASP A 167 12.07 -10.71 -67.32
CA ASP A 167 13.38 -10.08 -67.14
C ASP A 167 13.62 -9.81 -65.64
N ILE A 168 14.64 -10.47 -65.11
CA ILE A 168 15.00 -10.34 -63.65
C ILE A 168 15.33 -8.88 -63.35
N ARG A 169 14.53 -8.27 -62.47
CA ARG A 169 14.70 -6.87 -62.03
C ARG A 169 14.74 -6.86 -60.50
N SER A 170 15.85 -6.38 -59.96
CA SER A 170 15.97 -6.12 -58.52
C SER A 170 16.21 -4.63 -58.27
N GLY A 171 15.65 -4.12 -57.24
CA GLY A 171 15.79 -2.72 -56.86
C GLY A 171 15.74 -2.50 -55.35
N PHE A 172 16.45 -1.47 -54.91
CA PHE A 172 16.39 -0.95 -53.56
C PHE A 172 15.67 0.38 -53.58
N SER A 173 14.84 0.60 -52.57
CA SER A 173 14.23 1.89 -52.29
C SER A 173 14.50 2.31 -50.85
N THR A 174 14.80 3.58 -50.63
CA THR A 174 14.90 4.17 -49.30
C THR A 174 13.87 5.26 -49.24
N ILE A 175 13.05 5.20 -48.22
CA ILE A 175 12.03 6.22 -47.94
C ILE A 175 12.28 6.72 -46.53
N ALA A 176 12.40 8.02 -46.35
CA ALA A 176 12.40 8.64 -45.04
C ALA A 176 11.15 9.51 -44.93
N THR A 177 10.44 9.44 -43.81
CA THR A 177 9.27 10.23 -43.55
C THR A 177 9.39 10.86 -42.15
N ALA A 178 9.16 12.14 -42.06
CA ALA A 178 8.96 12.79 -40.78
C ALA A 178 7.62 13.54 -40.82
N ALA A 179 6.78 13.32 -39.83
CA ALA A 179 5.49 13.98 -39.72
C ALA A 179 5.35 14.61 -38.33
N ILE A 180 4.76 15.78 -38.31
CA ILE A 180 4.31 16.46 -37.09
C ILE A 180 2.85 16.82 -37.24
N THR A 181 2.04 16.46 -36.25
CA THR A 181 0.65 16.84 -36.17
C THR A 181 0.44 17.65 -34.89
N GLN A 182 0.19 18.97 -35.03
CA GLN A 182 -0.05 19.88 -33.92
C GLN A 182 -1.53 20.23 -33.84
N PRO A 183 -2.25 19.81 -32.79
CA PRO A 183 -3.60 20.31 -32.54
C PRO A 183 -3.54 21.79 -32.19
N LEU A 184 -4.47 22.56 -32.76
CA LEU A 184 -4.56 24.01 -32.55
C LEU A 184 -5.80 24.41 -31.71
N LEU A 185 -6.82 23.57 -31.68
CA LEU A 185 -8.05 23.79 -30.90
C LEU A 185 -8.28 22.65 -29.91
N ARG A 186 -8.99 21.56 -30.29
CA ARG A 186 -9.25 20.42 -29.45
C ARG A 186 -7.94 19.64 -29.21
N GLY A 187 -7.65 19.32 -27.95
CA GLY A 187 -6.42 18.61 -27.58
C GLY A 187 -5.16 19.49 -27.55
N ALA A 188 -5.31 20.80 -27.79
CA ALA A 188 -4.19 21.75 -27.79
C ALA A 188 -3.89 22.26 -26.38
N GLY A 189 -2.58 22.32 -26.06
CA GLY A 189 -2.08 22.94 -24.84
C GLY A 189 -1.78 21.96 -23.72
N ARG A 190 -0.89 22.39 -22.84
CA ARG A 190 -0.30 21.53 -21.80
C ARG A 190 -1.31 20.93 -20.83
N LYS A 191 -2.34 21.69 -20.47
CA LYS A 191 -3.35 21.23 -19.50
C LYS A 191 -4.10 19.99 -19.98
N VAL A 192 -4.49 19.96 -21.27
CA VAL A 192 -5.23 18.83 -21.86
C VAL A 192 -4.27 17.70 -22.25
N ALA A 193 -3.15 18.06 -22.90
CA ALA A 193 -2.20 17.09 -23.41
C ALA A 193 -1.50 16.29 -22.31
N LEU A 194 -1.22 16.89 -21.16
CA LEU A 194 -0.54 16.26 -20.03
C LEU A 194 -1.47 15.74 -18.94
N GLU A 195 -2.80 15.80 -19.12
CA GLU A 195 -3.73 15.42 -18.04
C GLU A 195 -3.52 13.97 -17.57
N ASN A 196 -3.30 13.03 -18.48
CA ASN A 196 -3.04 11.63 -18.13
C ASN A 196 -1.76 11.50 -17.26
N LEU A 197 -0.70 12.22 -17.61
CA LEU A 197 0.53 12.22 -16.83
C LEU A 197 0.33 12.89 -15.47
N THR A 198 -0.37 14.03 -15.44
CA THR A 198 -0.70 14.71 -14.19
C THR A 198 -1.54 13.81 -13.27
N GLN A 199 -2.54 13.12 -13.82
CA GLN A 199 -3.36 12.19 -13.05
C GLN A 199 -2.54 11.00 -12.51
N ALA A 200 -1.63 10.42 -13.31
CA ALA A 200 -0.74 9.36 -12.85
C ALA A 200 0.18 9.83 -11.72
N GLN A 201 0.71 11.04 -11.81
CA GLN A 201 1.49 11.67 -10.73
C GLN A 201 0.66 11.85 -9.45
N GLN A 202 -0.59 12.32 -9.58
CA GLN A 202 -1.50 12.45 -8.43
C GLN A 202 -1.85 11.10 -7.83
N ASN A 203 -2.08 10.06 -8.64
CA ASN A 203 -2.35 8.72 -8.16
C ASN A 203 -1.19 8.17 -7.31
N THR A 204 0.05 8.38 -7.76
CA THR A 204 1.25 8.01 -6.97
C THR A 204 1.30 8.76 -5.64
N LEU A 205 1.01 10.07 -5.64
CA LEU A 205 0.95 10.88 -4.41
C LEU A 205 -0.14 10.36 -3.45
N TYR A 206 -1.33 10.05 -3.97
CA TYR A 206 -2.43 9.51 -3.17
C TYR A 206 -2.05 8.17 -2.56
N GLN A 207 -1.37 7.32 -3.31
CA GLN A 207 -0.94 6.02 -2.79
C GLN A 207 0.16 6.16 -1.73
N ILE A 208 1.09 7.10 -1.86
CA ILE A 208 2.09 7.41 -0.82
C ILE A 208 1.40 7.83 0.48
N ARG A 209 0.42 8.73 0.41
CA ARG A 209 -0.35 9.17 1.58
C ARG A 209 -1.16 8.03 2.19
N SER A 210 -1.82 7.23 1.36
CA SER A 210 -2.59 6.05 1.79
C SER A 210 -1.70 5.01 2.46
N PHE A 211 -0.51 4.75 1.92
CA PHE A 211 0.48 3.86 2.52
C PHE A 211 0.95 4.36 3.89
N ASN A 212 1.22 5.67 4.04
CA ASN A 212 1.60 6.23 5.34
C ASN A 212 0.47 6.16 6.36
N ARG A 213 -0.78 6.36 5.94
CA ARG A 213 -1.96 6.17 6.80
C ARG A 213 -2.11 4.70 7.21
N PHE A 214 -2.00 3.78 6.25
CA PHE A 214 -2.02 2.34 6.51
C PHE A 214 -0.95 1.92 7.52
N ARG A 215 0.29 2.45 7.42
CA ARG A 215 1.37 2.17 8.38
C ARG A 215 0.95 2.49 9.82
N LYS A 216 0.32 3.64 10.04
CA LYS A 216 -0.16 4.05 11.37
C LYS A 216 -1.27 3.14 11.88
N GLU A 217 -2.22 2.79 11.02
CA GLU A 217 -3.30 1.85 11.34
C GLU A 217 -2.78 0.45 11.64
N PHE A 218 -1.85 -0.04 10.84
CA PHE A 218 -1.24 -1.35 10.99
C PHE A 218 -0.46 -1.45 12.31
N VAL A 219 0.42 -0.49 12.60
CA VAL A 219 1.19 -0.47 13.85
C VAL A 219 0.25 -0.38 15.06
N THR A 220 -0.77 0.49 15.02
CA THR A 220 -1.78 0.58 16.08
C THR A 220 -2.49 -0.76 16.30
N ALA A 221 -2.83 -1.47 15.23
CA ALA A 221 -3.49 -2.76 15.33
C ALA A 221 -2.58 -3.84 15.94
N ILE A 222 -1.29 -3.90 15.57
CA ILE A 222 -0.31 -4.82 16.18
C ILE A 222 -0.13 -4.51 17.67
N MET A 223 -0.02 -3.24 18.05
CA MET A 223 0.10 -2.83 19.45
C MET A 223 -1.16 -3.18 20.25
N THR A 224 -2.33 -3.00 19.67
CA THR A 224 -3.62 -3.38 20.28
C THR A 224 -3.66 -4.88 20.56
N ASP A 225 -3.31 -5.72 19.59
CA ASP A 225 -3.29 -7.17 19.76
C ASP A 225 -2.26 -7.59 20.81
N TYR A 226 -1.08 -6.97 20.82
CA TYR A 226 -0.05 -7.25 21.81
C TYR A 226 -0.52 -6.91 23.25
N TYR A 227 -1.12 -5.74 23.45
CA TYR A 227 -1.64 -5.35 24.78
C TYR A 227 -2.81 -6.24 25.23
N ARG A 228 -3.70 -6.63 24.30
CA ARG A 228 -4.76 -7.60 24.61
C ARG A 228 -4.20 -8.97 25.01
N LEU A 229 -3.14 -9.38 24.33
CA LEU A 229 -2.47 -10.65 24.66
C LEU A 229 -1.77 -10.60 26.03
N LEU A 230 -1.18 -9.45 26.41
CA LEU A 230 -0.64 -9.24 27.78
C LEU A 230 -1.77 -9.29 28.83
N GLN A 231 -2.92 -8.71 28.54
CA GLN A 231 -4.11 -8.77 29.41
C GLN A 231 -4.55 -10.22 29.63
N LEU A 232 -4.74 -11.00 28.57
CA LEU A 232 -5.14 -12.40 28.65
C LEU A 232 -4.12 -13.26 29.42
N ASN A 233 -2.83 -12.94 29.27
CA ASN A 233 -1.78 -13.62 30.04
C ASN A 233 -1.84 -13.28 31.54
N ASP A 234 -2.12 -12.02 31.90
CA ASP A 234 -2.30 -11.59 33.29
C ASP A 234 -3.55 -12.26 33.90
N GLU A 235 -4.66 -12.30 33.18
CA GLU A 235 -5.90 -13.00 33.59
C GLU A 235 -5.65 -14.49 33.82
N ARG A 236 -4.90 -15.15 32.92
CA ARG A 236 -4.49 -16.55 33.08
C ARG A 236 -3.65 -16.77 34.35
N ILE A 237 -2.69 -15.89 34.59
CA ILE A 237 -1.84 -15.94 35.80
C ILE A 237 -2.70 -15.73 37.05
N ASN A 238 -3.61 -14.77 37.04
CA ASN A 238 -4.52 -14.48 38.13
C ASN A 238 -5.46 -15.64 38.43
N ALA A 239 -6.07 -16.26 37.42
CA ALA A 239 -6.91 -17.44 37.54
C ALA A 239 -6.16 -18.64 38.13
N ARG A 240 -4.91 -18.87 37.67
CA ARG A 240 -4.03 -19.89 38.21
C ARG A 240 -3.75 -19.66 39.70
N ASP A 241 -3.35 -18.48 40.07
CA ASP A 241 -2.99 -18.13 41.44
C ASP A 241 -4.21 -18.21 42.38
N TYR A 242 -5.38 -17.85 41.87
CA TYR A 242 -6.65 -18.01 42.57
C TYR A 242 -6.98 -19.48 42.82
N TYR A 243 -6.88 -20.35 41.81
CA TYR A 243 -7.07 -21.78 41.95
C TYR A 243 -6.15 -22.38 43.03
N PHE A 244 -4.85 -22.02 43.00
CA PHE A 244 -3.91 -22.53 44.02
C PHE A 244 -4.19 -21.98 45.40
N ALA A 245 -4.63 -20.73 45.52
CA ALA A 245 -5.03 -20.15 46.83
C ALA A 245 -6.25 -20.87 47.42
N LEU A 246 -7.24 -21.23 46.55
CA LEU A 246 -8.40 -22.02 47.03
C LEU A 246 -8.00 -23.47 47.37
N ALA A 247 -7.09 -24.11 46.63
CA ALA A 247 -6.60 -25.44 46.99
C ALA A 247 -5.90 -25.45 48.33
N GLU A 248 -5.10 -24.44 48.67
CA GLU A 248 -4.48 -24.31 50.00
C GLU A 248 -5.52 -24.01 51.11
N MET A 249 -6.54 -23.22 50.82
CA MET A 249 -7.64 -22.94 51.74
C MET A 249 -8.45 -24.21 52.02
N GLN A 250 -8.82 -24.99 50.99
CA GLN A 250 -9.52 -26.26 51.11
C GLN A 250 -8.75 -27.25 52.01
N LYS A 251 -7.42 -27.37 51.84
CA LYS A 251 -6.57 -28.22 52.74
C LYS A 251 -6.66 -27.78 54.18
N LYS A 252 -6.69 -26.45 54.47
CA LYS A 252 -6.83 -25.91 55.85
C LYS A 252 -8.21 -26.20 56.42
N LEU A 253 -9.28 -26.01 55.63
CA LEU A 253 -10.66 -26.28 56.04
C LEU A 253 -10.87 -27.76 56.30
N LYS A 254 -10.33 -28.68 55.48
CA LYS A 254 -10.38 -30.13 55.69
C LYS A 254 -9.80 -30.54 57.06
N LYS A 255 -8.65 -29.97 57.45
CA LYS A 255 -8.04 -30.24 58.77
C LYS A 255 -8.95 -29.78 59.91
N ARG A 256 -9.63 -28.64 59.76
CA ARG A 256 -10.56 -28.10 60.76
C ARG A 256 -11.86 -28.90 60.86
N THR A 257 -12.38 -29.41 59.74
CA THR A 257 -13.58 -30.27 59.68
C THR A 257 -13.30 -31.63 60.32
N VAL A 258 -12.12 -32.26 60.04
CA VAL A 258 -11.70 -33.51 60.70
C VAL A 258 -11.54 -33.32 62.21
N ALA A 259 -11.12 -32.12 62.67
CA ALA A 259 -11.02 -31.78 64.06
C ALA A 259 -12.37 -31.42 64.73
N GLY A 260 -13.50 -31.51 64.01
CA GLY A 260 -14.84 -31.18 64.48
C GLY A 260 -15.07 -29.68 64.70
N LYS A 261 -14.21 -28.80 64.19
CA LYS A 261 -14.25 -27.35 64.39
C LYS A 261 -14.97 -26.61 63.27
N LEU A 262 -15.39 -27.32 62.19
CA LEU A 262 -16.07 -26.75 61.05
C LEU A 262 -17.14 -27.70 60.54
N PRO A 263 -18.33 -27.19 60.16
CA PRO A 263 -19.36 -28.02 59.52
C PRO A 263 -18.93 -28.57 58.18
N ARG A 264 -19.39 -29.76 57.82
CA ARG A 264 -18.99 -30.46 56.60
C ARG A 264 -19.41 -29.71 55.32
N TYR A 265 -20.56 -29.05 55.31
CA TYR A 265 -21.04 -28.31 54.16
C TYR A 265 -20.09 -27.16 53.73
N GLU A 266 -19.38 -26.51 54.68
CA GLU A 266 -18.40 -25.47 54.37
C GLU A 266 -17.17 -26.04 53.64
N LEU A 267 -16.78 -27.25 53.93
CA LEU A 267 -15.73 -27.95 53.18
C LEU A 267 -16.22 -28.28 51.76
N GLU A 268 -17.43 -28.82 51.63
CA GLU A 268 -18.06 -29.16 50.35
C GLU A 268 -18.22 -27.94 49.46
N GLN A 269 -18.58 -26.76 50.01
CA GLN A 269 -18.61 -25.50 49.29
C GLN A 269 -17.21 -25.10 48.75
N ALA A 270 -16.19 -25.15 49.61
CA ALA A 270 -14.82 -24.82 49.20
C ALA A 270 -14.27 -25.79 48.15
N GLU A 271 -14.68 -27.05 48.17
CA GLU A 271 -14.35 -28.04 47.14
C GLU A 271 -15.03 -27.69 45.81
N GLN A 272 -16.29 -27.27 45.84
CA GLN A 272 -17.02 -26.83 44.65
C GLN A 272 -16.37 -25.56 44.03
N ASP A 273 -16.05 -24.56 44.84
CA ASP A 273 -15.46 -23.29 44.38
C ASP A 273 -14.03 -23.56 43.82
N GLN A 274 -13.28 -24.47 44.41
CA GLN A 274 -12.00 -24.90 43.83
C GLN A 274 -12.15 -25.57 42.45
N MET A 275 -13.24 -26.36 42.22
CA MET A 275 -13.50 -26.95 40.90
C MET A 275 -13.92 -25.90 39.90
N ASN A 276 -14.69 -24.91 40.31
CA ASN A 276 -15.05 -23.75 39.45
C ASN A 276 -13.79 -22.98 39.05
N ALA A 277 -12.93 -22.63 40.00
CA ALA A 277 -11.67 -21.93 39.74
C ALA A 277 -10.72 -22.73 38.83
N MET A 278 -10.73 -24.08 38.93
CA MET A 278 -9.97 -24.91 37.98
C MET A 278 -10.52 -24.83 36.56
N SER A 279 -11.87 -24.82 36.43
CA SER A 279 -12.53 -24.64 35.13
C SER A 279 -12.21 -23.29 34.51
N ASP A 280 -12.20 -22.23 35.31
CA ASP A 280 -11.91 -20.87 34.86
C ASP A 280 -10.43 -20.73 34.47
N TYR A 281 -9.51 -21.34 35.22
CA TYR A 281 -8.09 -21.39 34.83
C TYR A 281 -7.87 -22.13 33.51
N VAL A 282 -8.54 -23.28 33.30
CA VAL A 282 -8.44 -24.03 32.03
C VAL A 282 -9.00 -23.18 30.87
N ARG A 283 -10.08 -22.44 31.10
CA ARG A 283 -10.65 -21.54 30.11
C ARG A 283 -9.70 -20.39 29.79
N ALA A 284 -9.17 -19.70 30.78
CA ALA A 284 -8.22 -18.61 30.61
C ALA A 284 -6.92 -19.07 29.89
N GLN A 285 -6.45 -20.29 30.19
CA GLN A 285 -5.32 -20.88 29.47
C GLN A 285 -5.64 -21.06 27.98
N LYS A 286 -6.80 -21.63 27.66
CA LYS A 286 -7.25 -21.81 26.28
C LYS A 286 -7.39 -20.46 25.56
N ASP A 287 -8.02 -19.49 26.18
CA ASP A 287 -8.27 -18.18 25.56
C ASP A 287 -6.96 -17.42 25.27
N TYR A 288 -5.97 -17.55 26.18
CA TYR A 288 -4.62 -17.03 25.93
C TYR A 288 -3.92 -17.77 24.79
N ASP A 289 -3.96 -19.11 24.76
CA ASP A 289 -3.29 -19.90 23.73
C ASP A 289 -3.89 -19.64 22.34
N ASP A 290 -5.23 -19.56 22.23
CA ASP A 290 -5.92 -19.22 20.99
C ASP A 290 -5.54 -17.81 20.49
N ALA A 291 -5.50 -16.82 21.38
CA ALA A 291 -5.12 -15.45 21.04
C ALA A 291 -3.63 -15.36 20.64
N LEU A 292 -2.75 -16.09 21.33
CA LEU A 292 -1.33 -16.16 21.00
C LEU A 292 -1.10 -16.76 19.61
N ASP A 293 -1.83 -17.81 19.26
CA ASP A 293 -1.71 -18.44 17.93
C ASP A 293 -2.25 -17.51 16.82
N ALA A 294 -3.34 -16.79 17.06
CA ALA A 294 -3.85 -15.76 16.15
C ALA A 294 -2.82 -14.62 15.96
N PHE A 295 -2.18 -14.19 17.04
CA PHE A 295 -1.14 -13.16 16.98
C PHE A 295 0.11 -13.61 16.23
N LYS A 296 0.58 -14.85 16.47
CA LYS A 296 1.69 -15.45 15.71
C LYS A 296 1.39 -15.43 14.20
N LEU A 297 0.18 -15.82 13.81
CA LEU A 297 -0.23 -15.81 12.40
C LEU A 297 -0.15 -14.41 11.80
N ARG A 298 -0.56 -13.38 12.56
CA ARG A 298 -0.46 -11.98 12.15
C ARG A 298 0.98 -11.49 12.01
N LEU A 299 1.90 -12.05 12.82
CA LEU A 299 3.34 -11.79 12.71
C LEU A 299 4.03 -12.66 11.63
N ALA A 300 3.26 -13.44 10.85
CA ALA A 300 3.76 -14.45 9.91
C ALA A 300 4.63 -15.54 10.55
N ILE A 301 4.42 -15.82 11.84
CA ILE A 301 5.10 -16.88 12.58
C ILE A 301 4.27 -18.16 12.52
N VAL A 302 4.95 -19.31 12.42
CA VAL A 302 4.27 -20.61 12.47
C VAL A 302 3.69 -20.84 13.87
N PRO A 303 2.37 -21.18 14.01
CA PRO A 303 1.71 -21.35 15.31
C PRO A 303 2.38 -22.36 16.25
N SER A 304 3.01 -23.41 15.70
CA SER A 304 3.69 -24.45 16.49
C SER A 304 4.95 -23.97 17.23
N ARG A 305 5.44 -22.75 16.95
CA ARG A 305 6.62 -22.20 17.59
C ARG A 305 6.27 -21.64 18.98
N PRO A 306 6.94 -22.05 20.06
CA PRO A 306 6.75 -21.44 21.37
C PRO A 306 7.31 -20.00 21.36
N ILE A 307 6.55 -19.06 21.88
CA ILE A 307 6.95 -17.67 22.11
C ILE A 307 6.45 -17.26 23.49
N GLU A 308 7.30 -16.58 24.25
CA GLU A 308 6.93 -15.94 25.51
C GLU A 308 6.86 -14.42 25.31
N LEU A 309 5.87 -13.78 25.93
CA LEU A 309 5.73 -12.34 25.94
C LEU A 309 6.55 -11.70 27.06
N ASP A 310 7.06 -10.50 26.85
CA ASP A 310 7.67 -9.74 27.93
C ASP A 310 6.60 -9.05 28.81
N MET A 311 6.34 -9.62 29.99
CA MET A 311 5.38 -9.07 30.96
C MET A 311 5.83 -7.74 31.59
N ASN A 312 7.12 -7.36 31.43
CA ASN A 312 7.59 -6.06 31.91
C ASN A 312 6.92 -4.89 31.15
N GLU A 313 6.46 -5.12 29.93
CA GLU A 313 5.72 -4.12 29.14
C GLU A 313 4.41 -3.71 29.84
N LEU A 314 3.71 -4.63 30.51
CA LEU A 314 2.51 -4.30 31.29
C LEU A 314 2.85 -3.42 32.50
N THR A 315 4.00 -3.64 33.12
CA THR A 315 4.48 -2.82 34.24
C THR A 315 4.90 -1.43 33.74
N ALA A 316 5.63 -1.37 32.64
CA ALA A 316 6.01 -0.10 31.99
C ALA A 316 4.77 0.70 31.56
N LEU A 317 3.71 0.01 31.10
CA LEU A 317 2.44 0.63 30.74
C LEU A 317 1.78 1.27 31.99
N ARG A 318 1.74 0.57 33.13
CA ARG A 318 1.22 1.11 34.40
C ARG A 318 1.98 2.37 34.86
N GLU A 319 3.29 2.40 34.69
CA GLU A 319 4.13 3.55 35.06
C GLU A 319 3.98 4.73 34.10
N SER A 320 3.65 4.46 32.83
CA SER A 320 3.45 5.50 31.81
C SER A 320 2.08 6.21 31.93
N VAL A 321 1.13 5.62 32.64
CA VAL A 321 -0.20 6.20 32.88
C VAL A 321 -0.07 7.32 33.92
N GLY A 322 -0.10 8.56 33.48
CA GLY A 322 0.01 9.74 34.39
C GLY A 322 0.39 11.02 33.66
N ALA A 323 0.79 10.93 32.41
CA ALA A 323 0.95 12.11 31.58
C ALA A 323 -0.43 12.53 31.05
N ASP A 324 -1.02 13.56 31.67
CA ASP A 324 -2.25 14.18 31.16
C ASP A 324 -2.02 14.63 29.71
N ILE A 325 -2.80 14.10 28.79
CA ILE A 325 -2.82 14.58 27.41
C ILE A 325 -3.58 15.90 27.43
N ALA A 326 -2.85 17.01 27.50
CA ALA A 326 -3.40 18.36 27.65
C ALA A 326 -4.02 18.91 26.34
N LEU A 327 -4.41 18.05 25.40
CA LEU A 327 -5.00 18.45 24.13
C LEU A 327 -6.52 18.59 24.24
N SER A 328 -7.04 19.78 23.98
CA SER A 328 -8.49 19.98 23.97
C SER A 328 -9.12 19.31 22.73
N PRO A 329 -10.39 18.89 22.79
CA PRO A 329 -11.08 18.30 21.65
C PRO A 329 -11.06 19.18 20.41
N GLN A 330 -11.14 20.50 20.58
CA GLN A 330 -11.12 21.48 19.49
C GLN A 330 -9.76 21.52 18.80
N GLN A 331 -8.68 21.60 19.57
CA GLN A 331 -7.31 21.56 19.02
C GLN A 331 -7.02 20.24 18.29
N ALA A 332 -7.48 19.11 18.83
CA ALA A 332 -7.34 17.81 18.19
C ALA A 332 -8.04 17.76 16.82
N VAL A 333 -9.26 18.33 16.74
CA VAL A 333 -9.99 18.42 15.47
C VAL A 333 -9.28 19.33 14.47
N GLU A 334 -8.77 20.48 14.89
CA GLU A 334 -8.02 21.40 14.02
C GLU A 334 -6.78 20.71 13.43
N ILE A 335 -5.99 20.03 14.26
CA ILE A 335 -4.82 19.27 13.82
C ILE A 335 -5.21 18.18 12.83
N ALA A 336 -6.26 17.41 13.11
CA ALA A 336 -6.71 16.34 12.24
C ALA A 336 -7.20 16.85 10.89
N LEU A 337 -7.95 17.95 10.85
CA LEU A 337 -8.43 18.56 9.60
C LEU A 337 -7.28 19.10 8.74
N GLU A 338 -6.17 19.50 9.36
CA GLU A 338 -5.00 20.03 8.66
C GLU A 338 -4.02 18.92 8.22
N GLN A 339 -3.84 17.88 9.05
CA GLN A 339 -2.74 16.91 8.87
C GLN A 339 -3.17 15.55 8.33
N ARG A 340 -4.47 15.20 8.37
CA ARG A 340 -4.91 13.87 7.93
C ARG A 340 -4.71 13.66 6.43
N LEU A 341 -3.91 12.65 6.12
CA LEU A 341 -3.50 12.34 4.74
C LEU A 341 -4.65 11.82 3.87
N ASP A 342 -5.59 11.09 4.45
CA ASP A 342 -6.81 10.63 3.78
C ASP A 342 -7.73 11.80 3.38
N LEU A 343 -7.90 12.79 4.26
CA LEU A 343 -8.66 14.01 3.95
C LEU A 343 -7.96 14.85 2.86
N ALA A 344 -6.63 14.92 2.88
CA ALA A 344 -5.85 15.59 1.84
C ALA A 344 -6.07 14.93 0.46
N ASN A 345 -6.14 13.60 0.39
CA ASN A 345 -6.46 12.89 -0.86
C ASN A 345 -7.85 13.23 -1.38
N VAL A 346 -8.85 13.31 -0.50
CA VAL A 346 -10.22 13.69 -0.89
C VAL A 346 -10.28 15.16 -1.34
N SER A 347 -9.51 16.05 -0.70
CA SER A 347 -9.39 17.44 -1.11
C SER A 347 -8.79 17.58 -2.51
N ASP A 348 -7.68 16.89 -2.78
CA ASP A 348 -7.03 16.91 -4.08
C ASP A 348 -7.91 16.26 -5.17
N GLY A 349 -8.78 15.34 -4.80
CA GLY A 349 -9.81 14.78 -5.70
C GLY A 349 -10.78 15.84 -6.27
N ILE A 350 -10.98 16.96 -5.60
CA ILE A 350 -11.74 18.11 -6.15
C ILE A 350 -10.96 18.75 -7.29
N LEU A 351 -9.65 18.98 -7.10
CA LEU A 351 -8.77 19.56 -8.13
C LEU A 351 -8.68 18.65 -9.36
N ASP A 352 -8.66 17.32 -9.13
CA ASP A 352 -8.71 16.33 -10.21
C ASP A 352 -10.02 16.44 -11.01
N ALA A 353 -11.15 16.57 -10.32
CA ALA A 353 -12.44 16.71 -10.96
C ALA A 353 -12.55 18.05 -11.73
N GLU A 354 -11.96 19.13 -11.23
CA GLU A 354 -11.87 20.41 -11.92
C GLU A 354 -11.07 20.31 -13.23
N ARG A 355 -9.90 19.64 -13.20
CA ARG A 355 -9.10 19.39 -14.41
C ARG A 355 -9.87 18.56 -15.44
N LYS A 356 -10.62 17.54 -14.99
CA LYS A 356 -11.46 16.71 -15.86
C LYS A 356 -12.61 17.49 -16.49
N VAL A 357 -13.15 18.51 -15.80
CA VAL A 357 -14.13 19.44 -16.40
C VAL A 357 -13.48 20.26 -17.51
N ASP A 358 -12.25 20.76 -17.32
CA ASP A 358 -11.50 21.50 -18.35
C ASP A 358 -11.25 20.62 -19.59
N VAL A 359 -10.84 19.36 -19.40
CA VAL A 359 -10.64 18.40 -20.51
C VAL A 359 -11.93 18.10 -21.24
N ALA A 360 -13.02 17.88 -20.51
CA ALA A 360 -14.33 17.63 -21.12
C ALA A 360 -14.87 18.85 -21.86
N ALA A 361 -14.58 20.06 -21.39
CA ALA A 361 -14.92 21.31 -22.10
C ALA A 361 -14.10 21.47 -23.38
N ASP A 362 -12.81 21.11 -23.36
CA ASP A 362 -11.96 21.11 -24.54
C ASP A 362 -12.45 20.11 -25.61
N ALA A 363 -12.93 18.95 -25.20
CA ALA A 363 -13.45 17.92 -26.10
C ALA A 363 -14.66 18.40 -26.94
N ILE A 364 -15.41 19.43 -26.50
CA ILE A 364 -16.53 20.01 -27.26
C ILE A 364 -16.03 20.87 -28.43
N ARG A 365 -14.77 21.30 -28.43
CA ARG A 365 -14.23 22.18 -29.49
C ARG A 365 -14.13 21.45 -30.83
N ALA A 366 -14.06 22.23 -31.92
CA ALA A 366 -13.69 21.69 -33.21
C ALA A 366 -12.26 21.18 -33.20
N GLU A 367 -11.96 20.17 -34.00
CA GLU A 367 -10.61 19.69 -34.20
C GLU A 367 -9.96 20.44 -35.36
N LEU A 368 -8.87 21.14 -35.09
CA LEU A 368 -8.07 21.82 -36.09
C LEU A 368 -6.61 21.41 -35.89
N ASN A 369 -6.08 20.67 -36.83
CA ASN A 369 -4.72 20.18 -36.82
C ASN A 369 -3.86 20.88 -37.88
N LEU A 370 -2.69 21.31 -37.48
CA LEU A 370 -1.62 21.67 -38.41
C LEU A 370 -0.75 20.42 -38.61
N ILE A 371 -0.69 19.95 -39.86
CA ILE A 371 0.07 18.77 -40.24
C ILE A 371 1.25 19.23 -41.10
N GLY A 372 2.46 18.90 -40.70
CA GLY A 372 3.69 19.04 -41.45
C GLY A 372 4.23 17.70 -41.82
N ILE A 373 4.57 17.48 -43.08
CA ILE A 373 5.19 16.24 -43.59
C ILE A 373 6.44 16.59 -44.40
N ALA A 374 7.53 15.93 -44.05
CA ALA A 374 8.75 15.93 -44.83
C ALA A 374 9.02 14.50 -45.33
N ASN A 375 9.13 14.34 -46.65
CA ASN A 375 9.36 13.04 -47.25
C ASN A 375 10.50 13.18 -48.30
N PRO A 376 11.76 13.19 -47.86
CA PRO A 376 12.90 13.14 -48.75
C PRO A 376 12.90 11.80 -49.48
N GLN A 377 12.78 11.84 -50.82
CA GLN A 377 12.76 10.67 -51.67
C GLN A 377 14.09 10.46 -52.33
N ASN A 378 14.52 9.20 -52.45
CA ASN A 378 15.61 8.83 -53.31
C ASN A 378 15.22 9.07 -54.78
N PRO A 379 16.05 9.75 -55.55
CA PRO A 379 15.79 10.03 -56.97
C PRO A 379 15.59 8.82 -57.86
N SER A 380 16.00 7.63 -57.45
CA SER A 380 15.83 6.37 -58.19
C SER A 380 14.43 5.72 -58.08
N GLY A 381 13.50 6.29 -57.25
CA GLY A 381 12.17 5.74 -57.04
C GLY A 381 11.09 6.09 -58.07
N ARG A 382 11.43 6.55 -59.26
CA ARG A 382 10.48 6.63 -60.39
C ARG A 382 10.20 5.25 -60.95
N ALA A 383 9.15 4.63 -60.54
CA ALA A 383 8.49 3.56 -61.27
C ALA A 383 7.91 4.14 -62.58
N SER A 384 8.74 4.42 -63.54
CA SER A 384 8.32 4.74 -64.90
C SER A 384 9.40 4.31 -65.87
N VAL A 385 9.09 3.18 -66.54
CA VAL A 385 9.62 2.69 -67.83
C VAL A 385 11.02 2.06 -67.81
N PRO A 386 11.21 1.02 -68.60
CA PRO A 386 12.32 0.10 -68.51
C PRO A 386 13.61 0.72 -69.07
N SER A 387 14.45 1.22 -68.25
CA SER A 387 15.84 1.41 -68.60
C SER A 387 16.69 0.42 -67.79
N ARG A 388 17.59 -0.20 -68.50
CA ARG A 388 18.47 -1.34 -68.14
C ARG A 388 19.44 -1.09 -66.95
N SER A 389 19.26 -0.05 -66.18
CA SER A 389 20.14 0.30 -65.07
C SER A 389 19.29 0.77 -63.90
N LEU A 390 19.05 -0.14 -62.96
CA LEU A 390 18.64 0.21 -61.60
C LEU A 390 19.90 0.73 -60.89
N SER A 391 20.00 2.03 -60.71
CA SER A 391 21.04 2.59 -59.86
C SER A 391 20.80 2.13 -58.41
N ASN A 392 21.85 1.65 -57.73
CA ASN A 392 21.82 1.42 -56.29
C ASN A 392 21.70 2.80 -55.59
N GLY A 393 20.49 3.22 -55.32
CA GLY A 393 20.27 4.50 -54.67
C GLY A 393 20.25 4.33 -53.14
N THR A 394 21.40 4.48 -52.55
CA THR A 394 21.56 4.61 -51.08
C THR A 394 21.73 6.06 -50.67
N ASP A 395 21.86 6.99 -51.63
CA ASP A 395 22.10 8.40 -51.32
C ASP A 395 20.75 9.15 -51.21
N LEU A 396 20.46 9.67 -50.04
CA LEU A 396 19.36 10.60 -49.77
C LEU A 396 19.77 12.01 -50.22
N GLU A 397 19.28 12.46 -51.38
CA GLU A 397 19.49 13.84 -51.81
C GLU A 397 18.44 14.77 -51.18
N LEU A 398 18.82 15.54 -50.18
CA LEU A 398 17.99 16.55 -49.51
C LEU A 398 17.50 17.69 -50.45
N THR A 399 18.03 17.77 -51.66
CA THR A 399 17.70 18.78 -52.66
C THR A 399 16.42 18.51 -53.48
N ARG A 400 15.82 17.32 -53.36
CA ARG A 400 14.57 16.94 -54.02
C ARG A 400 13.44 16.57 -53.06
N ASP A 401 13.45 17.19 -51.89
CA ASP A 401 12.53 16.91 -50.81
C ASP A 401 11.10 17.33 -51.16
N ARG A 402 10.13 16.52 -50.70
CA ARG A 402 8.72 16.89 -50.70
C ARG A 402 8.35 17.34 -49.32
N TYR A 403 8.02 18.61 -49.16
CA TYR A 403 7.45 19.16 -47.95
C TYR A 403 5.98 19.47 -48.21
N ALA A 404 5.14 19.09 -47.27
CA ALA A 404 3.71 19.45 -47.27
C ALA A 404 3.33 20.03 -45.91
N ALA A 405 2.56 21.10 -45.97
CA ALA A 405 1.88 21.62 -44.81
C ALA A 405 0.39 21.66 -45.09
N ALA A 406 -0.43 21.16 -44.19
CA ALA A 406 -1.86 21.09 -44.32
C ALA A 406 -2.56 21.53 -43.03
N LEU A 407 -3.70 22.16 -43.17
CA LEU A 407 -4.64 22.37 -42.08
C LEU A 407 -5.80 21.42 -42.27
N GLN A 408 -5.99 20.56 -41.27
CA GLN A 408 -7.11 19.62 -41.22
C GLN A 408 -8.14 20.17 -40.22
N LEU A 409 -9.35 20.46 -40.70
CA LEU A 409 -10.45 20.87 -39.86
C LEU A 409 -11.51 19.78 -39.83
N ASP A 410 -11.82 19.28 -38.62
CA ASP A 410 -12.95 18.39 -38.38
C ASP A 410 -13.99 19.13 -37.53
N LEU A 411 -15.20 19.28 -38.09
CA LEU A 411 -16.32 19.93 -37.43
C LEU A 411 -17.37 18.87 -37.08
N PRO A 412 -17.34 18.31 -35.85
CA PRO A 412 -18.37 17.37 -35.45
C PRO A 412 -19.74 18.10 -35.39
N ILE A 413 -20.68 17.69 -36.26
CA ILE A 413 -22.03 18.23 -36.31
C ILE A 413 -22.85 17.75 -35.13
N ASP A 414 -22.71 16.49 -34.79
CA ASP A 414 -23.28 15.89 -33.57
C ASP A 414 -22.25 15.88 -32.46
N ARG A 415 -22.58 16.50 -31.32
CA ARG A 415 -21.73 16.61 -30.13
C ARG A 415 -22.47 16.10 -28.90
N LEU A 416 -23.36 15.15 -29.06
CA LEU A 416 -24.18 14.66 -27.95
C LEU A 416 -23.30 13.95 -26.90
N PHE A 417 -22.32 13.16 -27.34
CA PHE A 417 -21.41 12.45 -26.45
C PHE A 417 -20.54 13.41 -25.63
N GLU A 418 -19.93 14.39 -26.27
CA GLU A 418 -19.06 15.38 -25.63
C GLU A 418 -19.84 16.28 -24.66
N LYS A 419 -21.05 16.70 -25.03
CA LYS A 419 -21.93 17.44 -24.13
C LYS A 419 -22.36 16.63 -22.92
N ASN A 420 -22.66 15.36 -23.11
CA ASN A 420 -23.01 14.46 -22.02
C ASN A 420 -21.81 14.23 -21.10
N GLU A 421 -20.61 14.07 -21.65
CA GLU A 421 -19.39 13.91 -20.86
C GLU A 421 -19.06 15.17 -20.06
N TYR A 422 -19.18 16.35 -20.67
CA TYR A 422 -19.05 17.62 -19.95
C TYR A 422 -20.07 17.74 -18.81
N ARG A 423 -21.34 17.37 -19.09
CA ARG A 423 -22.36 17.37 -18.02
C ARG A 423 -22.06 16.37 -16.92
N ARG A 424 -21.54 15.19 -17.28
CA ARG A 424 -21.12 14.17 -16.32
C ARG A 424 -19.97 14.68 -15.46
N SER A 425 -18.95 15.29 -16.04
CA SER A 425 -17.80 15.84 -15.30
C SER A 425 -18.20 16.93 -14.31
N LEU A 426 -19.15 17.81 -14.67
CA LEU A 426 -19.71 18.79 -13.74
C LEU A 426 -20.46 18.15 -12.56
N ILE A 427 -21.19 17.06 -12.81
CA ILE A 427 -21.88 16.32 -11.75
C ILE A 427 -20.85 15.64 -10.83
N THR A 428 -19.81 15.04 -11.41
CA THR A 428 -18.70 14.43 -10.66
C THR A 428 -18.00 15.46 -9.77
N LEU A 429 -17.73 16.67 -10.28
CA LEU A 429 -17.15 17.74 -9.45
C LEU A 429 -18.03 18.07 -8.25
N MET A 430 -19.35 18.22 -8.45
CA MET A 430 -20.27 18.45 -7.34
C MET A 430 -20.33 17.27 -6.36
N GLN A 431 -20.15 16.04 -6.85
CA GLN A 431 -20.06 14.84 -5.99
C GLN A 431 -18.79 14.86 -5.15
N GLN A 432 -17.63 15.21 -5.72
CA GLN A 432 -16.37 15.32 -5.00
C GLN A 432 -16.41 16.41 -3.92
N GLN A 433 -17.01 17.57 -4.21
CA GLN A 433 -17.19 18.61 -3.21
C GLN A 433 -18.03 18.14 -2.01
N ARG A 434 -19.12 17.41 -2.27
CA ARG A 434 -19.92 16.80 -1.18
C ARG A 434 -19.16 15.69 -0.44
N ALA A 435 -18.39 14.90 -1.15
CA ALA A 435 -17.55 13.85 -0.53
C ALA A 435 -16.51 14.45 0.42
N TYR A 436 -15.90 15.57 0.04
CA TYR A 436 -14.99 16.30 0.94
C TYR A 436 -15.70 16.83 2.20
N GLN A 437 -16.88 17.43 2.05
CA GLN A 437 -17.67 17.88 3.21
C GLN A 437 -17.99 16.71 4.14
N GLN A 438 -18.46 15.59 3.59
CA GLN A 438 -18.77 14.39 4.35
C GLN A 438 -17.51 13.81 5.03
N ALA A 439 -16.38 13.76 4.34
CA ALA A 439 -15.11 13.28 4.91
C ALA A 439 -14.65 14.19 6.06
N SER A 440 -14.74 15.51 5.89
CA SER A 440 -14.43 16.48 6.95
C SER A 440 -15.32 16.29 8.18
N ASP A 441 -16.63 16.15 7.99
CA ASP A 441 -17.58 15.90 9.10
C ASP A 441 -17.27 14.55 9.80
N THR A 442 -16.89 13.54 9.03
CA THR A 442 -16.49 12.21 9.55
C THR A 442 -15.23 12.32 10.40
N VAL A 443 -14.20 13.04 9.93
CA VAL A 443 -12.97 13.30 10.70
C VAL A 443 -13.28 13.98 12.03
N VAL A 444 -14.13 15.01 12.03
CA VAL A 444 -14.56 15.69 13.26
C VAL A 444 -15.22 14.71 14.23
N LEU A 445 -16.12 13.86 13.73
CA LEU A 445 -16.83 12.87 14.54
C LEU A 445 -15.87 11.81 15.11
N GLU A 446 -14.96 11.29 14.31
CA GLU A 446 -13.97 10.28 14.71
C GLU A 446 -13.07 10.82 15.83
N VAL A 447 -12.47 11.99 15.64
CA VAL A 447 -11.59 12.63 16.65
C VAL A 447 -12.33 12.93 17.94
N GLN A 448 -13.56 13.44 17.87
CA GLN A 448 -14.35 13.68 19.07
C GLN A 448 -14.73 12.38 19.78
N THR A 449 -14.96 11.31 19.03
CA THR A 449 -15.32 10.01 19.59
C THR A 449 -14.11 9.34 20.24
N SER A 450 -12.95 9.35 19.58
CA SER A 450 -11.70 8.78 20.13
C SER A 450 -11.24 9.56 21.37
N HIS A 451 -11.37 10.90 21.37
CA HIS A 451 -11.11 11.71 22.58
C HIS A 451 -12.01 11.34 23.76
N ARG A 452 -13.34 11.17 23.51
CA ARG A 452 -14.27 10.74 24.56
C ARG A 452 -13.95 9.35 25.09
N ARG A 453 -13.60 8.40 24.19
CA ARG A 453 -13.20 7.04 24.59
C ARG A 453 -11.94 7.07 25.46
N MET A 454 -10.94 7.84 25.07
CA MET A 454 -9.70 7.98 25.83
C MET A 454 -9.99 8.56 27.23
N THR A 455 -10.82 9.60 27.33
CA THR A 455 -11.19 10.24 28.60
C THR A 455 -11.97 9.26 29.49
N GLU A 456 -12.93 8.54 28.92
CA GLU A 456 -13.71 7.52 29.63
C GLU A 456 -12.84 6.39 30.14
N ALA A 457 -11.99 5.84 29.28
CA ALA A 457 -11.07 4.76 29.64
C ALA A 457 -10.08 5.17 30.74
N HIS A 458 -9.58 6.43 30.71
CA HIS A 458 -8.73 6.95 31.77
C HIS A 458 -9.48 7.00 33.11
N GLN A 459 -10.73 7.52 33.15
CA GLN A 459 -11.55 7.57 34.35
C GLN A 459 -11.89 6.18 34.86
N ARG A 460 -12.22 5.25 33.96
CA ARG A 460 -12.48 3.83 34.30
C ARG A 460 -11.27 3.20 34.97
N TYR A 461 -10.08 3.37 34.38
CA TYR A 461 -8.84 2.86 34.97
C TYR A 461 -8.60 3.41 36.39
N GLN A 462 -8.81 4.70 36.64
CA GLN A 462 -8.68 5.29 37.98
C GLN A 462 -9.71 4.71 39.00
N ILE A 463 -10.92 4.40 38.55
CA ILE A 463 -11.94 3.76 39.36
C ILE A 463 -11.54 2.33 39.71
N GLU A 464 -11.15 1.52 38.70
CA GLU A 464 -10.79 0.12 38.90
C GLU A 464 -9.53 -0.02 39.78
N GLN A 465 -8.55 0.86 39.62
CA GLN A 465 -7.38 0.89 40.53
C GLN A 465 -7.77 1.07 42.00
N LYS A 466 -8.74 1.94 42.29
CA LYS A 466 -9.26 2.10 43.66
C LYS A 466 -10.08 0.90 44.09
N SER A 467 -10.87 0.32 43.19
CA SER A 467 -11.67 -0.89 43.44
C SER A 467 -10.78 -2.04 43.85
N THR A 468 -9.69 -2.28 43.12
CA THR A 468 -8.69 -3.34 43.40
C THR A 468 -8.06 -3.14 44.78
N GLN A 469 -7.65 -1.92 45.13
CA GLN A 469 -7.09 -1.61 46.47
C GLN A 469 -8.09 -1.88 47.60
N LEU A 470 -9.37 -1.60 47.37
CA LEU A 470 -10.42 -1.88 48.37
C LEU A 470 -10.72 -3.36 48.49
N ALA A 471 -10.78 -4.09 47.37
CA ALA A 471 -10.98 -5.54 47.32
C ALA A 471 -9.82 -6.28 48.00
N GLU A 472 -8.58 -5.86 47.80
CA GLU A 472 -7.40 -6.38 48.47
C GLU A 472 -7.50 -6.25 50.00
N LYS A 473 -7.80 -5.03 50.47
CA LYS A 473 -7.98 -4.76 51.91
C LYS A 473 -9.13 -5.57 52.51
N ARG A 474 -10.25 -5.71 51.78
CA ARG A 474 -11.39 -6.54 52.19
C ARG A 474 -11.00 -8.00 52.33
N THR A 475 -10.30 -8.54 51.34
CA THR A 475 -9.82 -9.93 51.34
C THR A 475 -8.86 -10.19 52.51
N ALA A 476 -7.88 -9.30 52.73
CA ALA A 476 -6.96 -9.41 53.85
C ALA A 476 -7.69 -9.37 55.22
N SER A 477 -8.65 -8.46 55.38
CA SER A 477 -9.46 -8.32 56.62
C SER A 477 -10.33 -9.54 56.84
N THR A 478 -11.04 -10.03 55.84
CA THR A 478 -11.93 -11.21 55.92
C THR A 478 -11.16 -12.46 56.24
N LEU A 479 -9.97 -12.63 55.64
CA LEU A 479 -9.07 -13.77 55.94
C LEU A 479 -8.61 -13.74 57.41
N LEU A 480 -8.28 -12.56 57.93
CA LEU A 480 -7.91 -12.41 59.34
C LEU A 480 -9.10 -12.74 60.28
N LEU A 481 -10.30 -12.23 59.97
CA LEU A 481 -11.52 -12.53 60.74
C LEU A 481 -11.88 -14.01 60.72
N LEU A 482 -11.67 -14.71 59.59
CA LEU A 482 -11.86 -16.17 59.50
C LEU A 482 -10.90 -16.91 60.42
N GLN A 483 -9.66 -16.46 60.57
CA GLN A 483 -8.67 -17.08 61.47
C GLN A 483 -9.15 -16.99 62.94
N TYR A 484 -9.77 -15.90 63.32
CA TYR A 484 -10.33 -15.68 64.66
C TYR A 484 -11.77 -16.22 64.85
N GLY A 485 -12.34 -16.89 63.83
CA GLY A 485 -13.70 -17.43 63.89
C GLY A 485 -14.81 -16.36 63.88
N ARG A 486 -14.54 -15.16 63.36
CA ARG A 486 -15.47 -14.01 63.27
C ARG A 486 -16.00 -13.76 61.87
N ALA A 487 -15.58 -14.50 60.85
CA ALA A 487 -16.10 -14.54 59.50
C ALA A 487 -16.40 -15.95 59.09
N ASN A 488 -17.31 -16.14 58.12
CA ASN A 488 -17.64 -17.42 57.53
C ASN A 488 -16.65 -17.76 56.38
N THR A 489 -16.59 -19.03 56.05
CA THR A 489 -15.84 -19.49 54.87
C THR A 489 -16.31 -18.83 53.60
N ARG A 490 -17.66 -18.69 53.43
CA ARG A 490 -18.28 -18.05 52.28
C ARG A 490 -17.84 -16.56 52.11
N ASP A 491 -17.87 -15.78 53.19
CA ASP A 491 -17.46 -14.36 53.15
C ASP A 491 -16.01 -14.20 52.66
N THR A 492 -15.17 -15.19 52.94
CA THR A 492 -13.76 -15.19 52.53
C THR A 492 -13.60 -15.64 51.08
N LEU A 493 -14.41 -16.58 50.61
CA LEU A 493 -14.45 -17.01 49.21
C LEU A 493 -14.96 -15.89 48.33
N ASP A 494 -16.10 -15.28 48.67
CA ASP A 494 -16.68 -14.14 47.94
C ASP A 494 -15.69 -12.97 47.86
N ALA A 495 -15.01 -12.62 49.00
CA ALA A 495 -14.02 -11.54 48.99
C ALA A 495 -12.79 -11.82 48.12
N ARG A 496 -12.40 -13.10 47.96
CA ARG A 496 -11.29 -13.50 47.08
C ARG A 496 -11.69 -13.47 45.62
N GLU A 497 -12.91 -13.87 45.31
CA GLU A 497 -13.48 -13.79 43.96
C GLU A 497 -13.60 -12.30 43.54
N ASP A 498 -14.20 -11.45 44.39
CA ASP A 498 -14.27 -9.99 44.17
C ASP A 498 -12.86 -9.37 43.92
N TYR A 499 -11.82 -9.87 44.63
CA TYR A 499 -10.46 -9.37 44.42
C TYR A 499 -9.86 -9.83 43.09
N LEU A 500 -10.12 -11.08 42.66
CA LEU A 500 -9.72 -11.57 41.35
C LEU A 500 -10.38 -10.74 40.23
N ASP A 501 -11.69 -10.53 40.35
CA ASP A 501 -12.45 -9.78 39.37
C ASP A 501 -11.99 -8.32 39.29
N ALA A 502 -11.77 -7.67 40.45
CA ALA A 502 -11.24 -6.32 40.48
C ALA A 502 -9.84 -6.22 39.84
N LYS A 503 -8.96 -7.21 40.07
CA LYS A 503 -7.62 -7.23 39.49
C LYS A 503 -7.66 -7.39 37.98
N ASN A 504 -8.51 -8.26 37.47
CA ASN A 504 -8.70 -8.44 36.04
C ASN A 504 -9.32 -7.19 35.40
N ALA A 505 -10.33 -6.57 36.04
CA ALA A 505 -10.94 -5.33 35.59
C ALA A 505 -9.95 -4.14 35.55
N GLU A 506 -9.02 -4.05 36.53
CA GLU A 506 -7.97 -3.04 36.55
C GLU A 506 -7.01 -3.22 35.34
N THR A 507 -6.56 -4.48 35.05
CA THR A 507 -5.70 -4.76 33.91
C THR A 507 -6.42 -4.51 32.59
N GLU A 508 -7.69 -4.89 32.47
CA GLU A 508 -8.53 -4.59 31.31
C GLU A 508 -8.65 -3.09 31.07
N ALA A 509 -8.99 -2.32 32.12
CA ALA A 509 -9.14 -0.86 32.03
C ALA A 509 -7.82 -0.15 31.68
N LEU A 510 -6.67 -0.65 32.16
CA LEU A 510 -5.35 -0.17 31.80
C LEU A 510 -5.08 -0.37 30.30
N VAL A 511 -5.35 -1.56 29.79
CA VAL A 511 -5.16 -1.91 28.37
C VAL A 511 -6.12 -1.10 27.50
N ASP A 512 -7.39 -0.98 27.91
CA ASP A 512 -8.39 -0.14 27.22
C ASP A 512 -7.94 1.32 27.09
N TYR A 513 -7.38 1.88 28.17
CA TYR A 513 -6.86 3.24 28.16
C TYR A 513 -5.66 3.39 27.22
N ALA A 514 -4.73 2.42 27.23
CA ALA A 514 -3.60 2.43 26.31
C ALA A 514 -4.04 2.38 24.84
N ILE A 515 -4.98 1.48 24.52
CA ILE A 515 -5.52 1.34 23.18
C ILE A 515 -6.25 2.62 22.74
N ALA A 516 -7.13 3.16 23.61
CA ALA A 516 -7.87 4.39 23.32
C ALA A 516 -6.92 5.59 23.08
N THR A 517 -5.80 5.64 23.78
CA THR A 517 -4.75 6.65 23.58
C THR A 517 -4.07 6.51 22.22
N LEU A 518 -3.72 5.27 21.82
CA LEU A 518 -3.13 4.99 20.50
C LEU A 518 -4.11 5.34 19.37
N GLU A 519 -5.38 4.96 19.52
CA GLU A 519 -6.43 5.29 18.54
C GLU A 519 -6.62 6.81 18.42
N PHE A 520 -6.62 7.54 19.54
CA PHE A 520 -6.71 8.99 19.53
C PHE A 520 -5.52 9.64 18.81
N PHE A 521 -4.29 9.18 19.02
CA PHE A 521 -3.11 9.69 18.33
C PHE A 521 -3.09 9.34 16.85
N ARG A 522 -3.58 8.17 16.47
CA ARG A 522 -3.78 7.78 15.08
C ARG A 522 -4.83 8.67 14.39
N ASP A 523 -5.98 8.90 15.03
CA ASP A 523 -7.11 9.63 14.44
C ASP A 523 -6.84 11.13 14.33
N THR A 524 -5.99 11.67 15.20
CA THR A 524 -5.50 13.05 15.15
C THR A 524 -4.28 13.24 14.26
N GLU A 525 -3.75 12.16 13.65
CA GLU A 525 -2.53 12.15 12.83
C GLU A 525 -1.23 12.55 13.57
N ILE A 526 -1.26 12.72 14.88
CA ILE A 526 -0.10 13.09 15.71
C ILE A 526 0.90 11.93 15.83
N MET A 527 0.45 10.69 15.61
CA MET A 527 1.31 9.50 15.68
C MET A 527 2.43 9.58 14.64
N LYS A 528 3.69 9.61 15.10
CA LYS A 528 4.87 9.48 14.25
C LYS A 528 5.46 8.09 14.40
N ILE A 529 5.67 7.41 13.29
CA ILE A 529 6.32 6.11 13.24
C ILE A 529 7.80 6.33 12.96
N LYS A 530 8.65 5.75 13.81
CA LYS A 530 10.12 5.77 13.67
C LYS A 530 10.59 4.79 12.58
N PRO A 531 11.84 4.92 12.13
CA PRO A 531 12.46 3.97 11.20
C PRO A 531 12.44 2.51 11.67
N ASP A 532 12.49 2.28 12.97
CA ASP A 532 12.40 0.95 13.59
C ASP A 532 10.97 0.37 13.62
N GLY A 533 10.00 1.09 13.04
CA GLY A 533 8.60 0.72 13.03
C GLY A 533 7.83 1.07 14.31
N LEU A 534 8.52 1.53 15.35
CA LEU A 534 7.89 1.97 16.59
C LEU A 534 7.33 3.39 16.46
N TRP A 535 6.33 3.70 17.30
CA TRP A 535 5.88 5.07 17.43
C TRP A 535 6.86 5.88 18.31
N GLU A 536 7.02 7.13 17.97
CA GLU A 536 7.70 8.06 18.86
C GLU A 536 6.77 8.35 20.04
N LYS A 537 7.15 7.96 21.25
CA LYS A 537 6.51 8.45 22.47
C LYS A 537 6.86 9.95 22.57
N SER A 538 6.18 10.77 21.79
CA SER A 538 6.29 12.21 21.92
C SER A 538 5.85 12.53 23.33
N ALA A 539 6.73 13.15 24.10
CA ALA A 539 6.34 13.77 25.35
C ALA A 539 5.11 14.66 25.06
N PRO A 540 4.14 14.74 25.99
CA PRO A 540 2.97 15.57 25.79
C PRO A 540 3.44 16.95 25.35
N PHE A 541 2.83 17.46 24.29
CA PHE A 541 3.15 18.73 23.65
C PHE A 541 3.45 19.81 24.69
N ALA A 542 4.70 20.19 24.86
CA ALA A 542 5.06 21.53 25.24
C ALA A 542 4.77 22.39 24.00
N LEU A 543 3.58 22.97 23.94
CA LEU A 543 3.30 24.09 23.04
C LEU A 543 4.27 25.22 23.44
N GLU A 544 5.28 25.48 22.60
CA GLU A 544 5.99 26.75 22.66
C GLU A 544 5.07 27.90 22.25
#